data_ebcf70334d020786a180e93f94043859
#
_entry.id   ebcf70334d020786a180e93f94043859
#
_cell.length_a   1.000
_cell.length_b   1.000
_cell.length_c   1.000
_cell.angle_alpha   90.00
_cell.angle_beta   90.00
_cell.angle_gamma   90.00
#
_symmetry.space_group_name_H-M   'P 1'
#
loop_
_entity.id
_entity.type
_entity.pdbx_description
1 polymer ?
#
loop_
_entity_poly.entity_id
_entity_poly.type
_entity_poly.pdbx_seq_one_letter_code
_entity_poly.pdbx_strand_id
1 'polypeptide(L)'
;MMHVPLFRSEKFVDKSIAGIYGDAMEEVDWSVGQVLETVRKNNLSEKTLVIFTSDNGPWLIFDTHGGSAGPLKEGKGSTWEGGMREPTIMWWPGTIPAGTTQAGMGS
;
A
#
# COMPACT_ATOMS: atom_id res chain seq x y z
N MET A 1 -3.52 2.35 -8.17
CA MET A 1 -2.91 3.44 -7.39
C MET A 1 -4.01 4.23 -6.72
N MET A 2 -3.92 4.40 -5.41
CA MET A 2 -4.86 5.27 -4.69
C MET A 2 -4.49 6.73 -4.91
N HIS A 3 -5.38 7.48 -5.51
CA HIS A 3 -5.21 8.91 -5.76
C HIS A 3 -6.56 9.62 -5.74
N VAL A 4 -6.59 10.88 -5.33
CA VAL A 4 -7.81 11.71 -5.39
C VAL A 4 -8.10 12.16 -6.82
N PRO A 5 -9.39 12.19 -7.25
CA PRO A 5 -10.56 11.76 -6.48
C PRO A 5 -10.59 10.26 -6.28
N LEU A 6 -11.00 9.81 -5.07
CA LEU A 6 -11.08 8.39 -4.74
C LEU A 6 -12.26 7.73 -5.45
N PHE A 7 -12.01 6.54 -5.95
CA PHE A 7 -13.02 5.66 -6.55
C PHE A 7 -12.96 4.28 -5.91
N ARG A 8 -14.08 3.61 -5.89
CA ARG A 8 -14.21 2.20 -5.52
C ARG A 8 -15.31 1.56 -6.36
N SER A 9 -15.19 0.28 -6.59
CA SER A 9 -16.24 -0.48 -7.25
C SER A 9 -17.44 -0.69 -6.32
N GLU A 10 -18.60 -0.99 -6.89
CA GLU A 10 -19.86 -1.20 -6.16
C GLU A 10 -19.72 -2.26 -5.06
N LYS A 11 -18.92 -3.29 -5.29
CA LYS A 11 -18.61 -4.35 -4.32
C LYS A 11 -18.03 -3.83 -3.00
N PHE A 12 -17.32 -2.71 -3.03
CA PHE A 12 -16.60 -2.15 -1.89
C PHE A 12 -17.27 -0.90 -1.30
N VAL A 13 -18.44 -0.51 -1.80
CA VAL A 13 -19.20 0.62 -1.24
C VAL A 13 -19.65 0.30 0.18
N ASP A 14 -19.37 1.23 1.11
CA ASP A 14 -19.77 1.19 2.53
C ASP A 14 -19.30 -0.09 3.26
N LYS A 15 -18.12 -0.61 2.92
CA LYS A 15 -17.49 -1.74 3.60
C LYS A 15 -16.66 -1.31 4.80
N SER A 16 -15.99 -0.17 4.69
CA SER A 16 -15.08 0.32 5.72
C SER A 16 -15.72 1.41 6.58
N ILE A 17 -15.46 1.37 7.88
CA ILE A 17 -15.80 2.47 8.80
C ILE A 17 -15.01 3.76 8.53
N ALA A 18 -13.94 3.68 7.75
CA ALA A 18 -13.12 4.81 7.34
C ALA A 18 -13.62 5.48 6.03
N GLY A 19 -14.90 5.23 5.67
CA GLY A 19 -15.54 5.84 4.50
C GLY A 19 -14.88 5.46 3.18
N ILE A 20 -14.99 6.34 2.19
CA ILE A 20 -14.49 6.08 0.83
C ILE A 20 -12.99 5.76 0.76
N TYR A 21 -12.17 6.35 1.64
CA TYR A 21 -10.74 6.04 1.71
C TYR A 21 -10.53 4.58 2.13
N GLY A 22 -11.20 4.17 3.20
CA GLY A 22 -11.14 2.78 3.67
C GLY A 22 -11.68 1.79 2.66
N ASP A 23 -12.81 2.09 2.01
CA ASP A 23 -13.39 1.26 0.95
C ASP A 23 -12.40 1.05 -0.20
N ALA A 24 -11.74 2.12 -0.65
CA ALA A 24 -10.73 2.05 -1.70
C ALA A 24 -9.49 1.25 -1.26
N MET A 25 -9.06 1.37 0.00
CA MET A 25 -7.97 0.57 0.56
C MET A 25 -8.31 -0.91 0.60
N GLU A 26 -9.53 -1.28 1.02
CA GLU A 26 -9.98 -2.68 1.01
C GLU A 26 -10.01 -3.26 -0.41
N GLU A 27 -10.39 -2.45 -1.41
CA GLU A 27 -10.35 -2.87 -2.81
C GLU A 27 -8.91 -3.07 -3.32
N VAL A 28 -7.98 -2.19 -2.95
CA VAL A 28 -6.55 -2.35 -3.26
C VAL A 28 -5.99 -3.61 -2.61
N ASP A 29 -6.26 -3.84 -1.33
CA ASP A 29 -5.82 -5.06 -0.62
C ASP A 29 -6.36 -6.33 -1.27
N TRP A 30 -7.67 -6.34 -1.59
CA TRP A 30 -8.27 -7.44 -2.34
C TRP A 30 -7.57 -7.68 -3.69
N SER A 31 -7.26 -6.61 -4.43
CA SER A 31 -6.58 -6.69 -5.73
C SER A 31 -5.18 -7.30 -5.60
N VAL A 32 -4.42 -6.89 -4.59
CA VAL A 32 -3.11 -7.50 -4.26
C VAL A 32 -3.28 -9.00 -3.96
N GLY A 33 -4.31 -9.35 -3.20
CA GLY A 33 -4.66 -10.75 -2.93
C GLY A 33 -4.88 -11.57 -4.21
N GLN A 34 -5.59 -11.01 -5.22
CA GLN A 34 -5.81 -11.68 -6.51
C GLN A 34 -4.51 -11.90 -7.29
N VAL A 35 -3.60 -10.92 -7.26
CA VAL A 35 -2.27 -11.05 -7.89
C VAL A 35 -1.47 -12.16 -7.21
N LEU A 36 -1.38 -12.14 -5.89
CA LEU A 36 -0.64 -13.17 -5.12
C LEU A 36 -1.21 -14.57 -5.33
N GLU A 37 -2.54 -14.69 -5.37
CA GLU A 37 -3.21 -15.98 -5.63
C GLU A 37 -2.90 -16.49 -7.04
N THR A 38 -2.85 -15.62 -8.02
CA THR A 38 -2.47 -15.96 -9.39
C THR A 38 -1.03 -16.49 -9.47
N VAL A 39 -0.09 -15.83 -8.77
CA VAL A 39 1.31 -16.27 -8.67
C VAL A 39 1.40 -17.66 -8.03
N ARG A 40 0.65 -17.89 -6.95
CA ARG A 40 0.60 -19.20 -6.26
C ARG A 40 0.03 -20.30 -7.14
N LYS A 41 -1.10 -20.06 -7.79
CA LYS A 41 -1.78 -21.04 -8.67
C LYS A 41 -0.92 -21.48 -9.86
N ASN A 42 -0.03 -20.61 -10.31
CA ASN A 42 0.88 -20.92 -11.40
C ASN A 42 2.24 -21.49 -10.93
N ASN A 43 2.40 -21.79 -9.64
CA ASN A 43 3.65 -22.31 -9.06
C ASN A 43 4.86 -21.38 -9.30
N LEU A 44 4.63 -20.06 -9.28
CA LEU A 44 5.65 -19.04 -9.52
C LEU A 44 6.17 -18.38 -8.24
N SER A 45 5.68 -18.77 -7.06
CA SER A 45 5.98 -18.10 -5.79
C SER A 45 7.48 -17.94 -5.50
N GLU A 46 8.26 -19.00 -5.69
CA GLU A 46 9.71 -18.98 -5.44
C GLU A 46 10.52 -18.26 -6.55
N LYS A 47 9.86 -17.96 -7.67
CA LYS A 47 10.46 -17.32 -8.84
C LYS A 47 10.01 -15.87 -9.03
N THR A 48 9.23 -15.34 -8.08
CA THR A 48 8.61 -14.02 -8.20
C THR A 48 8.85 -13.21 -6.93
N LEU A 49 9.55 -12.09 -7.07
CA LEU A 49 9.58 -11.05 -6.05
C LEU A 49 8.38 -10.14 -6.25
N VAL A 50 7.52 -10.04 -5.25
CA VAL A 50 6.41 -9.09 -5.21
C VAL A 50 6.79 -7.96 -4.26
N ILE A 51 6.69 -6.72 -4.74
CA ILE A 51 6.93 -5.51 -3.95
C ILE A 51 5.64 -4.68 -3.96
N PHE A 52 5.17 -4.33 -2.78
CA PHE A 52 4.09 -3.39 -2.57
C PHE A 52 4.61 -2.18 -1.80
N THR A 53 4.48 -1.00 -2.38
CA THR A 53 4.95 0.26 -1.79
C THR A 53 4.13 1.43 -2.31
N SER A 54 4.29 2.60 -1.71
CA SER A 54 3.82 3.87 -2.26
C SER A 54 4.95 4.58 -2.99
N ASP A 55 4.62 5.50 -3.88
CA ASP A 55 5.56 6.36 -4.60
C ASP A 55 5.90 7.64 -3.82
N ASN A 56 5.04 8.03 -2.89
CA ASN A 56 5.19 9.20 -2.03
C ASN A 56 4.20 9.13 -0.86
N GLY A 57 4.38 10.03 0.10
CA GLY A 57 3.53 10.16 1.26
C GLY A 57 2.10 10.64 0.98
N PRO A 58 1.26 10.71 2.01
CA PRO A 58 -0.14 11.08 1.90
C PRO A 58 -0.31 12.53 1.46
N TRP A 59 -1.38 12.81 0.71
CA TRP A 59 -1.69 14.16 0.26
C TRP A 59 -2.57 14.89 1.27
N LEU A 60 -1.93 15.43 2.29
CA LEU A 60 -2.57 15.96 3.51
C LEU A 60 -3.63 17.05 3.28
N ILE A 61 -3.54 17.79 2.18
CA ILE A 61 -4.55 18.84 1.86
C ILE A 61 -5.95 18.28 1.55
N PHE A 62 -6.06 16.96 1.32
CA PHE A 62 -7.34 16.29 1.11
C PHE A 62 -7.91 15.62 2.37
N ASP A 63 -7.33 15.95 3.53
CA ASP A 63 -7.81 15.50 4.84
C ASP A 63 -8.07 13.98 4.84
N THR A 64 -9.26 13.53 5.21
CA THR A 64 -9.63 12.11 5.29
C THR A 64 -9.51 11.34 3.97
N HIS A 65 -9.43 12.03 2.84
CA HIS A 65 -9.23 11.41 1.52
C HIS A 65 -7.76 11.34 1.11
N GLY A 66 -6.89 12.07 1.79
CA GLY A 66 -5.45 12.13 1.48
C GLY A 66 -4.59 11.07 2.16
N GLY A 67 -5.13 10.40 3.17
CA GLY A 67 -4.38 9.48 4.01
C GLY A 67 -3.68 10.16 5.18
N SER A 68 -2.75 9.46 5.84
CA SER A 68 -2.02 9.96 7.00
C SER A 68 -0.57 9.50 6.99
N ALA A 69 0.35 10.39 7.30
CA ALA A 69 1.76 10.07 7.52
C ALA A 69 2.03 9.55 8.95
N GLY A 70 1.00 9.38 9.78
CA GLY A 70 1.15 8.99 11.16
C GLY A 70 2.00 10.00 11.95
N PRO A 71 3.08 9.54 12.63
CA PRO A 71 3.95 10.43 13.41
C PRO A 71 4.98 11.21 12.56
N LEU A 72 5.05 10.95 11.25
CA LEU A 72 6.04 11.57 10.38
C LEU A 72 5.62 12.98 10.00
N LYS A 73 6.60 13.87 9.89
CA LYS A 73 6.36 15.27 9.53
C LYS A 73 6.04 15.42 8.06
N GLU A 74 5.01 16.25 7.74
CA GLU A 74 4.56 16.59 6.39
C GLU A 74 4.03 15.37 5.59
N GLY A 75 3.89 15.54 4.28
CA GLY A 75 3.37 14.55 3.36
C GLY A 75 3.80 14.81 1.92
N LYS A 76 3.01 14.34 0.96
CA LYS A 76 3.26 14.46 -0.48
C LYS A 76 3.68 15.88 -0.88
N GLY A 77 4.76 15.97 -1.65
CA GLY A 77 5.31 17.24 -2.13
C GLY A 77 6.37 17.86 -1.23
N SER A 78 6.67 17.25 -0.07
CA SER A 78 7.73 17.69 0.82
C SER A 78 8.91 16.71 0.83
N THR A 79 10.09 17.20 1.24
CA THR A 79 11.29 16.37 1.46
C THR A 79 11.42 15.89 2.91
N TRP A 80 10.40 16.09 3.73
CA TRP A 80 10.32 15.56 5.08
C TRP A 80 9.95 14.06 5.07
N GLU A 81 10.20 13.40 6.19
CA GLU A 81 9.95 11.97 6.36
C GLU A 81 8.54 11.54 5.93
N GLY A 82 7.52 12.34 6.24
CA GLY A 82 6.13 12.04 5.85
C GLY A 82 5.86 12.11 4.35
N GLY A 83 6.75 12.77 3.57
CA GLY A 83 6.65 12.82 2.11
C GLY A 83 7.48 11.76 1.38
N MET A 84 8.56 11.27 2.04
CA MET A 84 9.58 10.45 1.39
C MET A 84 9.74 9.05 1.98
N ARG A 85 9.33 8.84 3.23
CA ARG A 85 9.49 7.55 3.92
C ARG A 85 8.23 6.70 3.75
N GLU A 86 8.27 5.80 2.77
CA GLU A 86 7.14 4.96 2.41
C GLU A 86 7.24 3.56 3.00
N PRO A 87 6.13 3.00 3.51
CA PRO A 87 6.10 1.61 3.89
C PRO A 87 6.27 0.72 2.65
N THR A 88 7.12 -0.28 2.79
CA THR A 88 7.36 -1.25 1.71
C THR A 88 7.19 -2.67 2.23
N ILE A 89 6.44 -3.49 1.52
CA ILE A 89 6.27 -4.91 1.79
C ILE A 89 6.90 -5.68 0.63
N MET A 90 7.78 -6.64 0.98
CA MET A 90 8.40 -7.54 0.01
C MET A 90 8.03 -8.98 0.32
N TRP A 91 7.62 -9.72 -0.70
CA TRP A 91 7.27 -11.12 -0.58
C TRP A 91 8.00 -11.94 -1.64
N TRP A 92 8.85 -12.86 -1.19
CA TRP A 92 9.58 -13.79 -2.04
C TRP A 92 9.88 -15.07 -1.26
N PRO A 93 8.97 -16.06 -1.28
CA PRO A 93 9.14 -17.31 -0.58
C PRO A 93 10.44 -18.05 -0.97
N GLY A 94 11.12 -18.61 0.03
CA GLY A 94 12.40 -19.29 -0.16
C GLY A 94 13.61 -18.35 -0.24
N THR A 95 13.42 -17.05 -0.44
CA THR A 95 14.51 -16.05 -0.51
C THR A 95 14.45 -15.04 0.62
N ILE A 96 13.28 -14.48 0.90
CA ILE A 96 13.08 -13.54 2.01
C ILE A 96 12.42 -14.28 3.17
N PRO A 97 13.06 -14.34 4.36
CA PRO A 97 12.46 -14.96 5.53
C PRO A 97 11.15 -14.26 5.94
N ALA A 98 10.11 -15.07 6.21
CA ALA A 98 8.82 -14.54 6.65
C ALA A 98 8.92 -13.83 8.01
N GLY A 99 8.15 -12.76 8.19
CA GLY A 99 8.05 -12.02 9.45
C GLY A 99 9.27 -11.14 9.80
N THR A 100 10.20 -10.96 8.86
CA THR A 100 11.33 -10.03 9.08
C THR A 100 10.89 -8.59 8.86
N THR A 101 11.47 -7.68 9.64
CA THR A 101 11.32 -6.23 9.47
C THR A 101 12.69 -5.59 9.32
N GLN A 102 12.76 -4.56 8.50
CA GLN A 102 13.97 -3.78 8.25
C GLN A 102 13.67 -2.28 8.35
N ALA A 103 14.42 -1.57 9.22
CA ALA A 103 14.24 -0.14 9.43
C ALA A 103 15.18 0.73 8.55
N GLY A 104 16.10 0.09 7.83
CA GLY A 104 16.98 0.80 6.89
C GLY A 104 16.22 1.32 5.67
N MET A 105 16.70 2.42 5.12
CA MET A 105 16.20 2.91 3.84
C MET A 105 16.65 2.00 2.70
N GLY A 106 15.72 1.59 1.85
CA GLY A 106 15.99 0.99 0.55
C GLY A 106 16.15 2.08 -0.51
N SER A 107 17.09 1.94 -1.39
CA SER A 107 17.29 2.83 -2.54
C SER A 107 17.45 1.99 -3.81
#